data_650f88f6f0173b0dffe76395ad760168
#
_entry.id   650f88f6f0173b0dffe76395ad760168
#
_cell.length_a   1.000
_cell.length_b   1.000
_cell.length_c   1.000
_cell.angle_alpha   90.00
_cell.angle_beta   90.00
_cell.angle_gamma   90.00
#
_symmetry.space_group_name_H-M   'P 1'
#
loop_
_entity.id
_entity.type
_entity.pdbx_description
1 polymer ?
#
loop_
_entity_poly.entity_id
_entity_poly.type
_entity_poly.pdbx_seq_one_letter_code
_entity_poly.pdbx_strand_id
1 'polypeptide(L)'
;MNSAQQLQHLYWRAGFGPRPQDVAAGLSPRKALRQLLHDSARYEPLVGPGLNYTDPQGTVMTDPASTKTNPVPNGMVTTPDQPAPPGAPAAPVAPLRPRAAFKGGTIAAGVPRLRRAELTPQQRKMQNEGIRDAFNNMSTAWMDRMATSSAQLREKMVLFWHGHFACRVRQPAAALSLHNAMRQHALGKFPDLLLAVSQEPAMLQFLNNQQNRKEHPNENFAREVMELFTLGRGNYTETDVKEAARAFTGWGYDYQGRFKFREKEHDAGPKTFLGKTGNLTGEDVLTHILTQPAAATFLVTKVYRFFVNDVPNPAHIEPLARDFRRSGYDIADLMERLFSADWFYEPANVGTHIKSPVELLAGIRRTLNVKIDNEQPLLGYQRALGQTLFQPPNVAGWPGGRNWIDSSSLLLRLQLPAILFKNAEFAVALKQDENDIAPNLTKAERTVRPGAGAHLPLAPLQQLLGATPVPQQPEKLSQFLLQTPIRPENLQLVQQAAQQKEPAEALRATLVSLLSLPEYQLA
;
A
#
# COMPACT_ATOMS: atom_id res chain seq x y z
N MET A 1 -4.28 12.97 26.44
CA MET A 1 -4.00 13.81 25.25
C MET A 1 -5.08 14.86 25.07
N ASN A 2 -4.71 16.10 24.65
CA ASN A 2 -5.69 17.09 24.22
C ASN A 2 -6.23 16.77 22.80
N SER A 3 -7.31 17.45 22.39
CA SER A 3 -7.98 17.18 21.09
C SER A 3 -7.03 17.36 19.89
N ALA A 4 -6.10 18.30 19.93
CA ALA A 4 -5.15 18.54 18.84
C ALA A 4 -4.13 17.39 18.71
N GLN A 5 -3.63 16.88 19.82
CA GLN A 5 -2.75 15.71 19.85
C GLN A 5 -3.46 14.44 19.38
N GLN A 6 -4.73 14.24 19.77
CA GLN A 6 -5.54 13.10 19.29
C GLN A 6 -5.77 13.18 17.78
N LEU A 7 -6.07 14.38 17.26
CA LEU A 7 -6.26 14.61 15.83
C LEU A 7 -4.98 14.28 15.04
N GLN A 8 -3.83 14.72 15.56
CA GLN A 8 -2.53 14.48 14.95
C GLN A 8 -2.19 12.98 14.94
N HIS A 9 -2.40 12.29 16.08
CA HIS A 9 -2.22 10.85 16.18
C HIS A 9 -3.11 10.11 15.16
N LEU A 10 -4.39 10.49 15.05
CA LEU A 10 -5.30 9.92 14.05
C LEU A 10 -4.76 10.08 12.62
N TYR A 11 -4.30 11.27 12.23
CA TYR A 11 -3.80 11.50 10.87
C TYR A 11 -2.52 10.74 10.56
N TRP A 12 -1.64 10.52 11.53
CA TRP A 12 -0.45 9.69 11.34
C TRP A 12 -0.78 8.21 11.24
N ARG A 13 -1.73 7.73 12.03
CA ARG A 13 -2.08 6.30 12.05
C ARG A 13 -3.03 5.92 10.92
N ALA A 14 -4.06 6.72 10.65
CA ALA A 14 -5.03 6.48 9.59
C ALA A 14 -4.57 6.95 8.20
N GLY A 15 -3.44 7.65 8.12
CA GLY A 15 -2.86 8.19 6.88
C GLY A 15 -1.35 8.34 6.97
N PHE A 16 -0.83 9.38 6.32
CA PHE A 16 0.61 9.67 6.26
C PHE A 16 0.94 11.01 6.94
N GLY A 17 0.16 11.40 7.94
CA GLY A 17 0.32 12.62 8.73
C GLY A 17 -0.60 13.77 8.30
N PRO A 18 -0.80 14.78 9.16
CA PRO A 18 -1.62 15.95 8.87
C PRO A 18 -0.86 16.93 7.95
N ARG A 19 -1.61 17.64 7.10
CA ARG A 19 -1.10 18.84 6.43
C ARG A 19 -1.39 20.07 7.29
N PRO A 20 -0.70 21.22 7.09
CA PRO A 20 -1.01 22.45 7.81
C PRO A 20 -2.48 22.84 7.74
N GLN A 21 -3.13 22.69 6.58
CA GLN A 21 -4.55 22.97 6.40
C GLN A 21 -5.48 21.98 7.14
N ASP A 22 -5.07 20.73 7.32
CA ASP A 22 -5.86 19.74 8.07
C ASP A 22 -5.92 20.12 9.57
N VAL A 23 -4.82 20.70 10.09
CA VAL A 23 -4.75 21.22 11.47
C VAL A 23 -5.52 22.55 11.59
N ALA A 24 -5.35 23.45 10.62
CA ALA A 24 -6.03 24.75 10.60
C ALA A 24 -7.56 24.61 10.52
N ALA A 25 -8.08 23.52 9.97
CA ALA A 25 -9.52 23.22 9.92
C ALA A 25 -10.15 23.01 11.31
N GLY A 26 -9.35 22.76 12.36
CA GLY A 26 -9.81 22.66 13.75
C GLY A 26 -10.84 21.58 14.02
N LEU A 27 -10.84 20.49 13.24
CA LEU A 27 -11.79 19.39 13.39
C LEU A 27 -11.55 18.64 14.70
N SER A 28 -12.63 18.17 15.33
CA SER A 28 -12.50 17.18 16.39
C SER A 28 -12.08 15.80 15.80
N PRO A 29 -11.39 14.94 16.56
CA PRO A 29 -10.95 13.62 16.08
C PRO A 29 -12.10 12.79 15.46
N ARG A 30 -13.28 12.82 16.06
CA ARG A 30 -14.48 12.13 15.56
C ARG A 30 -14.97 12.67 14.22
N LYS A 31 -14.91 13.99 14.00
CA LYS A 31 -15.27 14.60 12.72
C LYS A 31 -14.23 14.28 11.65
N ALA A 32 -12.95 14.34 12.00
CA ALA A 32 -11.85 13.98 11.11
C ALA A 32 -11.92 12.51 10.69
N LEU A 33 -12.22 11.59 11.62
CA LEU A 33 -12.39 10.16 11.31
C LEU A 33 -13.53 9.93 10.31
N ARG A 34 -14.69 10.57 10.52
CA ARG A 34 -15.81 10.47 9.58
C ARG A 34 -15.45 11.00 8.20
N GLN A 35 -14.71 12.10 8.13
CA GLN A 35 -14.23 12.64 6.86
C GLN A 35 -13.22 11.69 6.19
N LEU A 36 -12.27 11.14 6.92
CA LEU A 36 -11.30 10.15 6.41
C LEU A 36 -12.01 8.91 5.83
N LEU A 37 -13.03 8.39 6.52
CA LEU A 37 -13.83 7.27 6.04
C LEU A 37 -14.63 7.65 4.77
N HIS A 38 -15.30 8.79 4.79
CA HIS A 38 -16.07 9.32 3.65
C HIS A 38 -15.19 9.51 2.41
N ASP A 39 -14.07 10.23 2.55
CA ASP A 39 -13.15 10.52 1.44
C ASP A 39 -12.49 9.24 0.91
N SER A 40 -12.33 8.24 1.77
CA SER A 40 -11.75 6.94 1.43
C SER A 40 -12.77 5.92 0.90
N ALA A 41 -14.07 6.21 0.90
CA ALA A 41 -15.10 5.29 0.42
C ALA A 41 -15.02 5.08 -1.11
N ARG A 42 -14.67 6.13 -1.86
CA ARG A 42 -14.57 6.05 -3.32
C ARG A 42 -13.31 5.29 -3.76
N TYR A 43 -13.51 4.29 -4.61
CA TYR A 43 -12.43 3.60 -5.30
C TYR A 43 -11.95 4.41 -6.51
N GLU A 44 -10.65 4.54 -6.62
CA GLU A 44 -9.99 5.02 -7.82
C GLU A 44 -8.76 4.13 -8.10
N PRO A 45 -8.61 3.55 -9.30
CA PRO A 45 -7.47 2.70 -9.62
C PRO A 45 -6.16 3.50 -9.60
N LEU A 46 -5.05 2.82 -9.33
CA LEU A 46 -3.75 3.38 -9.60
C LEU A 46 -3.52 3.35 -11.11
N VAL A 47 -3.24 4.51 -11.66
CA VAL A 47 -2.77 4.69 -13.03
C VAL A 47 -1.53 5.57 -12.99
N GLY A 48 -0.67 5.48 -13.97
CA GLY A 48 0.55 6.27 -14.01
C GLY A 48 1.11 6.37 -15.43
N PRO A 49 2.15 7.17 -15.67
CA PRO A 49 2.74 7.37 -16.99
C PRO A 49 3.08 6.05 -17.66
N GLY A 50 2.52 5.81 -18.86
CA GLY A 50 2.73 4.58 -19.62
C GLY A 50 2.06 3.33 -19.03
N LEU A 51 1.19 3.47 -18.02
CA LEU A 51 0.44 2.38 -17.43
C LEU A 51 -1.01 2.44 -17.89
N ASN A 52 -1.40 1.52 -18.75
CA ASN A 52 -2.80 1.32 -19.12
C ASN A 52 -3.39 0.25 -18.20
N TYR A 53 -4.43 0.60 -17.48
CA TYR A 53 -5.22 -0.34 -16.69
C TYR A 53 -6.61 -0.47 -17.32
N THR A 54 -7.02 -1.69 -17.60
CA THR A 54 -8.39 -1.98 -18.03
C THR A 54 -9.13 -2.52 -16.81
N ASP A 55 -10.19 -1.84 -16.41
CA ASP A 55 -11.00 -2.28 -15.28
C ASP A 55 -11.75 -3.60 -15.57
N PRO A 56 -12.34 -4.25 -14.55
CA PRO A 56 -13.10 -5.48 -14.74
C PRO A 56 -14.32 -5.33 -15.64
N GLN A 57 -14.76 -4.08 -15.92
CA GLN A 57 -15.89 -3.76 -16.80
C GLN A 57 -15.44 -3.52 -18.25
N GLY A 58 -14.11 -3.55 -18.50
CA GLY A 58 -13.53 -3.40 -19.81
C GLY A 58 -13.17 -1.95 -20.19
N THR A 59 -13.27 -1.00 -19.24
CA THR A 59 -12.89 0.39 -19.47
C THR A 59 -11.37 0.54 -19.42
N VAL A 60 -10.77 1.06 -20.49
CA VAL A 60 -9.34 1.38 -20.51
C VAL A 60 -9.12 2.72 -19.83
N MET A 61 -8.45 2.71 -18.70
CA MET A 61 -8.05 3.92 -17.97
C MET A 61 -6.60 4.25 -18.35
N THR A 62 -6.41 5.37 -19.01
CA THR A 62 -5.11 5.93 -19.37
C THR A 62 -4.82 7.16 -18.50
N ASP A 63 -3.55 7.43 -18.26
CA ASP A 63 -3.14 8.68 -17.61
C ASP A 63 -3.52 9.88 -18.50
N PRO A 64 -4.26 10.87 -18.00
CA PRO A 64 -4.58 12.09 -18.73
C PRO A 64 -3.36 12.88 -19.21
N ALA A 65 -2.20 12.69 -18.56
CA ALA A 65 -0.94 13.33 -18.94
C ALA A 65 -0.29 12.67 -20.18
N SER A 66 -0.63 11.42 -20.50
CA SER A 66 -0.04 10.69 -21.64
C SER A 66 -0.60 11.13 -22.99
N THR A 67 -1.67 11.93 -23.03
CA THR A 67 -2.31 12.41 -24.27
C THR A 67 -1.60 13.63 -24.90
N LYS A 68 -0.49 14.12 -24.32
CA LYS A 68 0.19 15.34 -24.78
C LYS A 68 1.40 15.12 -25.69
N THR A 69 1.78 13.92 -26.06
CA THR A 69 2.91 13.69 -26.98
C THR A 69 2.61 12.57 -27.97
N ASN A 70 2.02 12.89 -29.11
CA ASN A 70 2.38 12.58 -30.49
C ASN A 70 1.17 12.83 -31.41
N PRO A 71 1.28 13.62 -32.48
CA PRO A 71 0.24 13.74 -33.48
C PRO A 71 0.26 12.48 -34.38
N VAL A 72 -0.82 11.71 -34.32
CA VAL A 72 -1.09 10.64 -35.29
C VAL A 72 -1.64 11.30 -36.58
N PRO A 73 -1.21 10.90 -37.78
CA PRO A 73 -1.73 11.47 -39.01
C PRO A 73 -3.21 11.12 -39.27
N ASN A 74 -3.94 12.12 -39.72
CA ASN A 74 -5.34 12.07 -40.13
C ASN A 74 -5.70 10.89 -41.02
N GLY A 75 -6.81 10.24 -40.74
CA GLY A 75 -7.54 9.41 -41.66
C GLY A 75 -8.74 8.70 -41.06
N MET A 76 -9.91 9.23 -41.42
CA MET A 76 -11.28 8.70 -41.31
C MET A 76 -12.13 9.10 -40.12
N VAL A 77 -12.97 10.06 -40.44
CA VAL A 77 -14.17 10.52 -39.73
C VAL A 77 -15.27 9.46 -39.86
N THR A 78 -15.84 9.00 -38.75
CA THR A 78 -17.19 8.43 -38.74
C THR A 78 -18.04 9.19 -37.74
N THR A 79 -19.21 9.61 -38.16
CA THR A 79 -20.21 10.43 -37.49
C THR A 79 -20.88 9.72 -36.31
N PRO A 80 -21.33 10.44 -35.28
CA PRO A 80 -22.01 9.85 -34.10
C PRO A 80 -23.50 9.62 -34.38
N ASP A 81 -24.00 8.49 -33.88
CA ASP A 81 -25.41 8.13 -33.91
C ASP A 81 -26.14 8.60 -32.65
N GLN A 82 -27.43 8.85 -32.75
CA GLN A 82 -28.31 9.60 -31.87
C GLN A 82 -28.70 8.88 -30.56
N PRO A 83 -29.19 9.59 -29.53
CA PRO A 83 -29.58 9.02 -28.25
C PRO A 83 -31.03 8.47 -28.26
N ALA A 84 -31.25 7.38 -27.51
CA ALA A 84 -32.55 6.77 -27.26
C ALA A 84 -33.34 7.48 -26.14
N PRO A 85 -34.70 7.43 -26.15
CA PRO A 85 -35.55 8.21 -25.26
C PRO A 85 -35.77 7.57 -23.88
N PRO A 86 -36.25 8.34 -22.86
CA PRO A 86 -36.41 7.87 -21.49
C PRO A 86 -37.78 7.24 -21.22
N GLY A 87 -37.82 6.25 -20.34
CA GLY A 87 -39.03 5.85 -19.63
C GLY A 87 -39.43 4.37 -19.72
N ALA A 88 -39.11 3.60 -18.70
CA ALA A 88 -39.88 2.40 -18.32
C ALA A 88 -39.65 2.06 -16.83
N PRO A 89 -40.67 1.49 -16.13
CA PRO A 89 -40.71 1.41 -14.67
C PRO A 89 -39.92 0.23 -14.08
N ALA A 90 -39.59 0.36 -12.79
CA ALA A 90 -38.84 -0.62 -12.00
C ALA A 90 -39.54 -1.99 -11.88
N ALA A 91 -38.81 -3.06 -12.14
CA ALA A 91 -39.21 -4.44 -11.94
C ALA A 91 -38.60 -5.03 -10.62
N PRO A 92 -39.25 -6.05 -10.03
CA PRO A 92 -38.99 -6.50 -8.66
C PRO A 92 -37.68 -7.27 -8.49
N VAL A 93 -37.15 -7.21 -7.26
CA VAL A 93 -35.91 -7.85 -6.82
C VAL A 93 -35.98 -9.36 -6.99
N ALA A 94 -35.16 -9.92 -7.86
CA ALA A 94 -34.94 -11.35 -8.05
C ALA A 94 -33.82 -11.89 -7.15
N PRO A 95 -33.82 -13.18 -6.75
CA PRO A 95 -32.84 -13.75 -5.84
C PRO A 95 -31.44 -13.79 -6.45
N LEU A 96 -30.44 -13.63 -5.59
CA LEU A 96 -29.01 -13.60 -5.90
C LEU A 96 -28.59 -14.79 -6.78
N ARG A 97 -28.35 -14.50 -8.05
CA ARG A 97 -27.63 -15.43 -8.93
C ARG A 97 -26.12 -15.32 -8.66
N PRO A 98 -25.33 -16.39 -8.86
CA PRO A 98 -23.89 -16.33 -8.72
C PRO A 98 -23.35 -15.20 -9.60
N ARG A 99 -22.62 -14.25 -9.00
CA ARG A 99 -22.00 -13.13 -9.72
C ARG A 99 -21.06 -13.67 -10.78
N ALA A 100 -21.12 -13.11 -11.98
CA ALA A 100 -20.19 -13.38 -13.06
C ALA A 100 -18.75 -13.27 -12.57
N ALA A 101 -17.92 -14.24 -12.95
CA ALA A 101 -16.50 -14.30 -12.64
C ALA A 101 -15.82 -12.94 -12.84
N PHE A 102 -15.01 -12.53 -11.85
CA PHE A 102 -14.20 -11.34 -11.88
C PHE A 102 -13.38 -11.32 -13.19
N LYS A 103 -13.63 -10.39 -14.06
CA LYS A 103 -12.83 -10.20 -15.29
C LYS A 103 -11.64 -9.32 -14.93
N GLY A 104 -10.51 -9.96 -14.58
CA GLY A 104 -9.24 -9.28 -14.40
C GLY A 104 -8.89 -8.40 -15.60
N GLY A 105 -8.22 -7.25 -15.35
CA GLY A 105 -7.87 -6.29 -16.38
C GLY A 105 -7.06 -6.89 -17.54
N THR A 106 -7.42 -6.55 -18.76
CA THR A 106 -6.80 -7.05 -19.99
C THR A 106 -5.45 -6.38 -20.25
N ILE A 107 -4.41 -7.17 -20.47
CA ILE A 107 -3.16 -6.70 -21.07
C ILE A 107 -3.45 -6.41 -22.55
N ALA A 108 -3.12 -5.19 -23.03
CA ALA A 108 -3.32 -4.81 -24.43
C ALA A 108 -2.77 -5.89 -25.37
N ALA A 109 -3.67 -6.48 -26.16
CA ALA A 109 -3.32 -7.45 -27.18
C ALA A 109 -2.74 -6.70 -28.40
N GLY A 110 -1.53 -7.04 -28.83
CA GLY A 110 -1.06 -6.48 -30.10
C GLY A 110 0.35 -6.81 -30.57
N VAL A 111 1.19 -7.52 -29.79
CA VAL A 111 2.52 -7.91 -30.28
C VAL A 111 2.74 -9.41 -30.02
N PRO A 112 3.13 -10.21 -31.06
CA PRO A 112 3.50 -11.60 -30.84
C PRO A 112 4.65 -11.65 -29.83
N ARG A 113 4.43 -12.30 -28.67
CA ARG A 113 5.50 -12.47 -27.68
C ARG A 113 6.47 -13.52 -28.21
N LEU A 114 7.60 -13.09 -28.76
CA LEU A 114 8.75 -13.97 -28.97
C LEU A 114 9.11 -14.63 -27.63
N ARG A 115 9.38 -15.93 -27.62
CA ARG A 115 9.87 -16.64 -26.42
C ARG A 115 11.16 -15.96 -26.00
N ARG A 116 11.40 -15.81 -24.68
CA ARG A 116 12.60 -15.12 -24.14
C ARG A 116 13.91 -15.69 -24.69
N ALA A 117 13.93 -16.98 -25.09
CA ALA A 117 15.06 -17.63 -25.73
C ALA A 117 15.36 -17.10 -27.15
N GLU A 118 14.37 -16.50 -27.82
CA GLU A 118 14.46 -15.99 -29.20
C GLU A 118 14.89 -14.52 -29.28
N LEU A 119 14.99 -13.84 -28.12
CA LEU A 119 15.38 -12.43 -28.07
C LEU A 119 16.90 -12.28 -28.16
N THR A 120 17.35 -11.28 -28.92
CA THR A 120 18.75 -10.86 -28.92
C THR A 120 19.15 -10.27 -27.55
N PRO A 121 20.44 -10.23 -27.19
CA PRO A 121 20.91 -9.58 -25.95
C PRO A 121 20.41 -8.13 -25.81
N GLN A 122 20.38 -7.37 -26.91
CA GLN A 122 19.90 -6.00 -26.92
C GLN A 122 18.38 -5.92 -26.64
N GLN A 123 17.57 -6.77 -27.27
CA GLN A 123 16.14 -6.86 -27.02
C GLN A 123 15.82 -7.25 -25.57
N ARG A 124 16.61 -8.19 -25.00
CA ARG A 124 16.47 -8.55 -23.56
C ARG A 124 16.80 -7.38 -22.64
N LYS A 125 17.84 -6.60 -22.98
CA LYS A 125 18.19 -5.38 -22.23
C LYS A 125 17.05 -4.37 -22.26
N MET A 126 16.53 -4.03 -23.45
CA MET A 126 15.40 -3.11 -23.62
C MET A 126 14.14 -3.59 -22.87
N GLN A 127 13.85 -4.90 -22.94
CA GLN A 127 12.72 -5.47 -22.21
C GLN A 127 12.88 -5.33 -20.68
N ASN A 128 14.08 -5.61 -20.14
CA ASN A 128 14.35 -5.47 -18.71
C ASN A 128 14.30 -4.00 -18.28
N GLU A 129 14.79 -3.07 -19.09
CA GLU A 129 14.68 -1.63 -18.85
C GLU A 129 13.22 -1.19 -18.82
N GLY A 130 12.41 -1.60 -19.79
CA GLY A 130 10.98 -1.30 -19.82
C GLY A 130 10.21 -1.86 -18.61
N ILE A 131 10.54 -3.08 -18.16
CA ILE A 131 9.97 -3.67 -16.94
C ILE A 131 10.35 -2.84 -15.72
N ARG A 132 11.63 -2.47 -15.59
CA ARG A 132 12.11 -1.64 -14.48
C ARG A 132 11.41 -0.27 -14.46
N ASP A 133 11.32 0.38 -15.62
CA ASP A 133 10.71 1.71 -15.72
C ASP A 133 9.21 1.66 -15.41
N ALA A 134 8.50 0.60 -15.80
CA ALA A 134 7.11 0.41 -15.43
C ALA A 134 6.93 0.27 -13.90
N PHE A 135 7.76 -0.53 -13.21
CA PHE A 135 7.72 -0.62 -11.75
C PHE A 135 8.10 0.69 -11.06
N ASN A 136 9.08 1.42 -11.60
CA ASN A 136 9.44 2.74 -11.11
C ASN A 136 8.26 3.71 -11.22
N ASN A 137 7.59 3.75 -12.38
CA ASN A 137 6.43 4.61 -12.60
C ASN A 137 5.25 4.23 -11.67
N MET A 138 5.01 2.94 -11.42
CA MET A 138 4.01 2.49 -10.46
C MET A 138 4.35 2.96 -9.03
N SER A 139 5.60 2.82 -8.64
CA SER A 139 6.07 3.20 -7.31
C SER A 139 5.97 4.72 -7.08
N THR A 140 6.42 5.53 -8.04
CA THR A 140 6.34 6.99 -7.95
C THR A 140 4.89 7.48 -7.97
N ALA A 141 4.05 6.95 -8.87
CA ALA A 141 2.63 7.30 -8.91
C ALA A 141 1.90 6.98 -7.60
N TRP A 142 2.21 5.85 -6.97
CA TRP A 142 1.61 5.52 -5.68
C TRP A 142 2.16 6.36 -4.54
N MET A 143 3.46 6.63 -4.51
CA MET A 143 4.08 7.56 -3.54
C MET A 143 3.47 8.96 -3.62
N ASP A 144 3.25 9.47 -4.84
CA ASP A 144 2.57 10.75 -5.04
C ASP A 144 1.15 10.73 -4.47
N ARG A 145 0.41 9.66 -4.73
CA ARG A 145 -0.96 9.48 -4.24
C ARG A 145 -1.03 9.40 -2.71
N MET A 146 -0.09 8.71 -2.05
CA MET A 146 0.02 8.69 -0.58
C MET A 146 0.21 10.10 -0.01
N ALA A 147 0.97 10.96 -0.69
CA ALA A 147 1.23 12.32 -0.24
C ALA A 147 0.04 13.27 -0.51
N THR A 148 -0.62 13.15 -1.65
CA THR A 148 -1.55 14.18 -2.16
C THR A 148 -3.02 13.85 -2.00
N SER A 149 -3.42 12.58 -2.04
CA SER A 149 -4.82 12.14 -1.99
C SER A 149 -5.54 12.60 -0.72
N SER A 150 -6.85 12.89 -0.82
CA SER A 150 -7.75 13.04 0.32
C SER A 150 -8.14 11.68 0.93
N ALA A 151 -8.12 10.60 0.12
CA ALA A 151 -8.49 9.24 0.52
C ALA A 151 -7.38 8.56 1.34
N GLN A 152 -6.89 9.21 2.40
CA GLN A 152 -5.71 8.80 3.16
C GLN A 152 -5.85 7.43 3.79
N LEU A 153 -7.01 7.12 4.38
CA LEU A 153 -7.23 5.83 5.01
C LEU A 153 -7.21 4.69 3.97
N ARG A 154 -7.73 4.92 2.76
CA ARG A 154 -7.61 3.93 1.67
C ARG A 154 -6.17 3.70 1.28
N GLU A 155 -5.37 4.75 1.09
CA GLU A 155 -3.95 4.61 0.76
C GLU A 155 -3.18 3.84 1.84
N LYS A 156 -3.46 4.13 3.11
CA LYS A 156 -2.85 3.45 4.26
C LYS A 156 -3.26 1.98 4.34
N MET A 157 -4.55 1.69 4.12
CA MET A 157 -5.05 0.31 4.07
C MET A 157 -4.47 -0.47 2.89
N VAL A 158 -4.30 0.16 1.72
CA VAL A 158 -3.64 -0.49 0.57
C VAL A 158 -2.19 -0.82 0.91
N LEU A 159 -1.47 0.06 1.62
CA LEU A 159 -0.10 -0.22 2.08
C LEU A 159 -0.08 -1.42 3.05
N PHE A 160 -1.04 -1.51 3.97
CA PHE A 160 -1.22 -2.65 4.84
C PHE A 160 -1.46 -3.95 4.04
N TRP A 161 -2.42 -3.94 3.10
CA TRP A 161 -2.74 -5.11 2.28
C TRP A 161 -1.60 -5.49 1.35
N HIS A 162 -0.84 -4.54 0.84
CA HIS A 162 0.35 -4.79 0.04
C HIS A 162 1.47 -5.52 0.82
N GLY A 163 1.56 -5.26 2.12
CA GLY A 163 2.42 -6.02 3.04
C GLY A 163 1.84 -7.37 3.44
N HIS A 164 0.51 -7.45 3.62
CA HIS A 164 -0.20 -8.66 4.05
C HIS A 164 -0.30 -9.73 2.95
N PHE A 165 -0.65 -9.32 1.73
CA PHE A 165 -0.69 -10.15 0.53
C PHE A 165 0.56 -9.95 -0.32
N ALA A 166 1.73 -10.02 0.32
CA ALA A 166 2.99 -9.75 -0.33
C ALA A 166 3.21 -10.68 -1.51
N CYS A 167 3.34 -10.09 -2.69
CA CYS A 167 3.49 -10.81 -3.95
C CYS A 167 4.51 -10.11 -4.83
N ARG A 168 5.45 -10.89 -5.38
CA ARG A 168 6.49 -10.40 -6.28
C ARG A 168 6.42 -11.10 -7.61
N VAL A 169 6.15 -10.36 -8.66
CA VAL A 169 6.10 -10.87 -10.04
C VAL A 169 6.90 -9.98 -10.97
N ARG A 170 7.32 -10.55 -12.11
CA ARG A 170 8.09 -9.80 -13.12
C ARG A 170 7.24 -9.02 -14.10
N GLN A 171 5.94 -9.30 -14.17
CA GLN A 171 5.01 -8.65 -15.10
C GLN A 171 4.39 -7.41 -14.43
N PRO A 172 4.73 -6.18 -14.87
CA PRO A 172 4.17 -4.95 -14.29
C PRO A 172 2.64 -4.91 -14.35
N ALA A 173 2.04 -5.35 -15.45
CA ALA A 173 0.59 -5.37 -15.60
C ALA A 173 -0.11 -6.29 -14.57
N ALA A 174 0.46 -7.47 -14.28
CA ALA A 174 -0.08 -8.37 -13.26
C ALA A 174 0.10 -7.80 -11.84
N ALA A 175 1.25 -7.14 -11.57
CA ALA A 175 1.47 -6.45 -10.31
C ALA A 175 0.48 -5.28 -10.10
N LEU A 176 0.20 -4.51 -11.16
CA LEU A 176 -0.77 -3.41 -11.14
C LEU A 176 -2.20 -3.92 -10.94
N SER A 177 -2.58 -5.04 -11.60
CA SER A 177 -3.90 -5.67 -11.44
C SER A 177 -4.12 -6.09 -9.99
N LEU A 178 -3.16 -6.83 -9.39
CA LEU A 178 -3.22 -7.22 -7.99
C LEU A 178 -3.30 -6.00 -7.05
N HIS A 179 -2.51 -4.97 -7.32
CA HIS A 179 -2.55 -3.74 -6.53
C HIS A 179 -3.93 -3.07 -6.61
N ASN A 180 -4.52 -2.99 -7.79
CA ASN A 180 -5.85 -2.39 -7.98
C ASN A 180 -6.97 -3.26 -7.41
N ALA A 181 -6.83 -4.60 -7.39
CA ALA A 181 -7.74 -5.49 -6.68
C ALA A 181 -7.72 -5.22 -5.15
N MET A 182 -6.52 -5.12 -4.55
CA MET A 182 -6.38 -4.73 -3.14
C MET A 182 -6.97 -3.34 -2.89
N ARG A 183 -6.74 -2.40 -3.78
CA ARG A 183 -7.20 -1.03 -3.70
C ARG A 183 -8.73 -0.90 -3.78
N GLN A 184 -9.36 -1.69 -4.65
CA GLN A 184 -10.81 -1.74 -4.80
C GLN A 184 -11.49 -2.21 -3.51
N HIS A 185 -10.97 -3.26 -2.90
CA HIS A 185 -11.54 -3.92 -1.73
C HIS A 185 -10.92 -3.46 -0.40
N ALA A 186 -10.04 -2.43 -0.39
CA ALA A 186 -9.24 -2.04 0.78
C ALA A 186 -10.06 -1.74 2.04
N LEU A 187 -11.28 -1.22 1.90
CA LEU A 187 -12.23 -0.87 2.97
C LEU A 187 -13.58 -1.57 2.79
N GLY A 188 -13.64 -2.61 1.97
CA GLY A 188 -14.84 -3.43 1.74
C GLY A 188 -14.94 -4.61 2.70
N LYS A 189 -15.59 -5.68 2.25
CA LYS A 189 -15.63 -6.95 2.97
C LYS A 189 -14.35 -7.75 2.72
N PHE A 190 -13.73 -8.27 3.79
CA PHE A 190 -12.52 -9.10 3.65
C PHE A 190 -12.72 -10.38 2.82
N PRO A 191 -13.87 -11.08 2.87
CA PRO A 191 -14.13 -12.21 1.96
C PRO A 191 -13.99 -11.83 0.49
N ASP A 192 -14.50 -10.65 0.08
CA ASP A 192 -14.40 -10.18 -1.30
C ASP A 192 -12.94 -9.86 -1.67
N LEU A 193 -12.20 -9.25 -0.75
CA LEU A 193 -10.78 -8.98 -0.92
C LEU A 193 -9.95 -10.26 -1.04
N LEU A 194 -10.19 -11.23 -0.15
CA LEU A 194 -9.49 -12.52 -0.14
C LEU A 194 -9.71 -13.27 -1.45
N LEU A 195 -10.97 -13.35 -1.91
CA LEU A 195 -11.31 -14.00 -3.18
C LEU A 195 -10.65 -13.28 -4.36
N ALA A 196 -10.79 -11.95 -4.44
CA ALA A 196 -10.21 -11.16 -5.53
C ALA A 196 -8.68 -11.35 -5.62
N VAL A 197 -7.97 -11.25 -4.50
CA VAL A 197 -6.50 -11.44 -4.45
C VAL A 197 -6.12 -12.88 -4.79
N SER A 198 -6.87 -13.87 -4.30
CA SER A 198 -6.61 -15.29 -4.56
C SER A 198 -6.76 -15.69 -6.03
N GLN A 199 -7.60 -14.98 -6.77
CA GLN A 199 -7.83 -15.21 -8.20
C GLN A 199 -6.94 -14.35 -9.11
N GLU A 200 -6.14 -13.43 -8.55
CA GLU A 200 -5.23 -12.61 -9.35
C GLU A 200 -4.10 -13.43 -9.98
N PRO A 201 -3.80 -13.24 -11.27
CA PRO A 201 -2.73 -13.95 -11.97
C PRO A 201 -1.37 -13.80 -11.30
N ALA A 202 -1.08 -12.63 -10.72
CA ALA A 202 0.15 -12.39 -9.98
C ALA A 202 0.28 -13.35 -8.80
N MET A 203 -0.79 -13.50 -7.99
CA MET A 203 -0.81 -14.39 -6.83
C MET A 203 -0.75 -15.86 -7.23
N LEU A 204 -1.55 -16.26 -8.21
CA LEU A 204 -1.54 -17.63 -8.75
C LEU A 204 -0.17 -18.02 -9.29
N GLN A 205 0.54 -17.10 -9.96
CA GLN A 205 1.88 -17.33 -10.47
C GLN A 205 2.91 -17.37 -9.35
N PHE A 206 2.85 -16.43 -8.40
CA PHE A 206 3.84 -16.31 -7.34
C PHE A 206 3.84 -17.54 -6.42
N LEU A 207 2.66 -18.09 -6.13
CA LEU A 207 2.48 -19.26 -5.28
C LEU A 207 2.32 -20.58 -6.08
N ASN A 208 2.61 -20.56 -7.39
CA ASN A 208 2.58 -21.71 -8.29
C ASN A 208 1.22 -22.42 -8.40
N ASN A 209 0.11 -21.79 -8.03
CA ASN A 209 -1.21 -22.43 -8.10
C ASN A 209 -1.71 -22.64 -9.54
N GLN A 210 -1.22 -21.86 -10.53
CA GLN A 210 -1.54 -22.10 -11.94
C GLN A 210 -1.04 -23.48 -12.44
N GLN A 211 -0.17 -24.16 -11.70
CA GLN A 211 0.32 -25.52 -11.98
C GLN A 211 -0.35 -26.58 -11.11
N ASN A 212 -1.28 -26.17 -10.22
CA ASN A 212 -1.99 -27.06 -9.30
C ASN A 212 -3.07 -27.86 -10.05
N ARG A 213 -2.89 -29.18 -10.18
CA ARG A 213 -3.75 -30.10 -10.94
C ARG A 213 -4.09 -31.31 -10.10
N LYS A 214 -5.24 -31.94 -10.40
CA LYS A 214 -5.74 -33.11 -9.66
C LYS A 214 -4.76 -34.27 -9.57
N GLU A 215 -3.92 -34.49 -10.60
CA GLU A 215 -2.91 -35.54 -10.62
C GLU A 215 -1.69 -35.21 -9.74
N HIS A 216 -1.41 -33.90 -9.56
CA HIS A 216 -0.25 -33.40 -8.83
C HIS A 216 -0.63 -32.14 -8.06
N PRO A 217 -1.38 -32.26 -6.94
CA PRO A 217 -1.75 -31.11 -6.13
C PRO A 217 -0.53 -30.37 -5.58
N ASN A 218 -0.55 -29.04 -5.65
CA ASN A 218 0.50 -28.16 -5.14
C ASN A 218 0.01 -27.44 -3.87
N GLU A 219 0.69 -27.69 -2.76
CA GLU A 219 0.27 -27.21 -1.44
C GLU A 219 0.63 -25.75 -1.16
N ASN A 220 1.55 -25.14 -1.94
CA ASN A 220 2.13 -23.84 -1.60
C ASN A 220 1.07 -22.75 -1.41
N PHE A 221 0.17 -22.60 -2.39
CA PHE A 221 -0.91 -21.61 -2.31
C PHE A 221 -1.84 -21.88 -1.11
N ALA A 222 -2.27 -23.12 -0.92
CA ALA A 222 -3.15 -23.51 0.17
C ALA A 222 -2.53 -23.22 1.54
N ARG A 223 -1.24 -23.52 1.71
CA ARG A 223 -0.49 -23.26 2.93
C ARG A 223 -0.45 -21.78 3.24
N GLU A 224 -0.05 -20.95 2.28
CA GLU A 224 0.09 -19.51 2.49
C GLU A 224 -1.26 -18.83 2.75
N VAL A 225 -2.33 -19.27 2.11
CA VAL A 225 -3.70 -18.79 2.39
C VAL A 225 -4.08 -19.01 3.85
N MET A 226 -3.77 -20.17 4.41
CA MET A 226 -4.07 -20.47 5.82
C MET A 226 -3.06 -19.82 6.77
N GLU A 227 -1.78 -19.92 6.49
CA GLU A 227 -0.72 -19.51 7.42
C GLU A 227 -0.55 -17.99 7.48
N LEU A 228 -0.41 -17.34 6.30
CA LEU A 228 -0.03 -15.93 6.22
C LEU A 228 -1.21 -14.99 5.99
N PHE A 229 -2.28 -15.47 5.34
CA PHE A 229 -3.35 -14.59 4.92
C PHE A 229 -4.61 -14.66 5.78
N THR A 230 -4.84 -15.78 6.53
CA THR A 230 -6.13 -15.95 7.22
C THR A 230 -6.07 -16.49 8.65
N LEU A 231 -5.51 -17.67 8.88
CA LEU A 231 -5.64 -18.38 10.17
C LEU A 231 -4.44 -18.19 11.11
N GLY A 232 -3.23 -18.10 10.54
CA GLY A 232 -1.98 -18.19 11.30
C GLY A 232 -1.64 -19.64 11.68
N ARG A 233 -0.40 -19.84 12.08
CA ARG A 233 0.13 -21.17 12.47
C ARG A 233 -0.64 -21.77 13.64
N GLY A 234 -0.78 -23.09 13.65
CA GLY A 234 -1.38 -23.84 14.73
C GLY A 234 -2.91 -23.95 14.68
N ASN A 235 -3.57 -23.33 13.67
CA ASN A 235 -5.03 -23.37 13.52
C ASN A 235 -5.50 -24.26 12.37
N TYR A 236 -4.61 -25.09 11.83
CA TYR A 236 -4.88 -26.06 10.78
C TYR A 236 -3.85 -27.21 10.86
N THR A 237 -4.11 -28.33 10.21
CA THR A 237 -3.23 -29.49 10.13
C THR A 237 -2.61 -29.62 8.73
N GLU A 238 -1.56 -30.46 8.61
CA GLU A 238 -0.98 -30.79 7.29
C GLU A 238 -1.99 -31.51 6.38
N THR A 239 -2.96 -32.23 6.95
CA THR A 239 -4.07 -32.82 6.20
C THR A 239 -4.96 -31.74 5.61
N ASP A 240 -5.28 -30.69 6.38
CA ASP A 240 -6.06 -29.55 5.87
C ASP A 240 -5.35 -28.86 4.71
N VAL A 241 -4.02 -28.73 4.77
CA VAL A 241 -3.22 -28.16 3.66
C VAL A 241 -3.38 -28.98 2.39
N LYS A 242 -3.28 -30.32 2.48
CA LYS A 242 -3.43 -31.24 1.33
C LYS A 242 -4.84 -31.17 0.75
N GLU A 243 -5.85 -31.21 1.60
CA GLU A 243 -7.25 -31.17 1.18
C GLU A 243 -7.63 -29.81 0.55
N ALA A 244 -7.13 -28.71 1.11
CA ALA A 244 -7.26 -27.37 0.51
C ALA A 244 -6.53 -27.29 -0.85
N ALA A 245 -5.32 -27.84 -0.97
CA ALA A 245 -4.58 -27.88 -2.24
C ALA A 245 -5.39 -28.62 -3.33
N ARG A 246 -6.03 -29.75 -2.99
CA ARG A 246 -6.95 -30.47 -3.89
C ARG A 246 -8.14 -29.59 -4.30
N ALA A 247 -8.70 -28.79 -3.39
CA ALA A 247 -9.81 -27.88 -3.66
C ALA A 247 -9.42 -26.71 -4.60
N PHE A 248 -8.17 -26.24 -4.53
CA PHE A 248 -7.65 -25.18 -5.41
C PHE A 248 -7.13 -25.71 -6.77
N THR A 249 -7.16 -26.99 -7.03
CA THR A 249 -6.79 -27.56 -8.34
C THR A 249 -7.65 -26.96 -9.46
N GLY A 250 -7.04 -26.74 -10.62
CA GLY A 250 -7.71 -26.14 -11.78
C GLY A 250 -7.82 -24.63 -11.77
N TRP A 251 -7.46 -23.95 -10.68
CA TRP A 251 -7.39 -22.50 -10.66
C TRP A 251 -6.17 -22.02 -11.46
N GLY A 252 -6.40 -21.12 -12.41
CA GLY A 252 -5.36 -20.58 -13.27
C GLY A 252 -5.84 -19.28 -13.93
N TYR A 253 -5.17 -18.91 -15.01
CA TYR A 253 -5.52 -17.72 -15.78
C TYR A 253 -5.32 -17.96 -17.28
N ASP A 254 -6.01 -17.19 -18.13
CA ASP A 254 -5.87 -17.24 -19.57
C ASP A 254 -4.67 -16.38 -20.05
N TYR A 255 -4.46 -16.37 -21.38
CA TYR A 255 -3.37 -15.60 -22.00
C TYR A 255 -3.55 -14.08 -21.88
N GLN A 256 -4.75 -13.62 -21.54
CA GLN A 256 -5.06 -12.21 -21.28
C GLN A 256 -4.84 -11.82 -19.82
N GLY A 257 -4.46 -12.78 -18.95
CA GLY A 257 -4.28 -12.56 -17.54
C GLY A 257 -5.61 -12.51 -16.76
N ARG A 258 -6.68 -13.13 -17.23
CA ARG A 258 -7.95 -13.24 -16.53
C ARG A 258 -8.04 -14.58 -15.84
N PHE A 259 -8.54 -14.59 -14.62
CA PHE A 259 -8.81 -15.85 -13.89
C PHE A 259 -9.61 -16.83 -14.76
N LYS A 260 -9.17 -18.07 -14.75
CA LYS A 260 -9.84 -19.17 -15.47
C LYS A 260 -9.84 -20.43 -14.64
N PHE A 261 -11.01 -20.93 -14.31
CA PHE A 261 -11.17 -22.25 -13.74
C PHE A 261 -11.10 -23.32 -14.86
N ARG A 262 -10.20 -24.29 -14.67
CA ARG A 262 -9.95 -25.40 -15.60
C ARG A 262 -10.57 -26.67 -15.03
N GLU A 263 -11.84 -26.88 -15.29
CA GLU A 263 -12.63 -27.97 -14.73
C GLU A 263 -11.98 -29.34 -14.92
N LYS A 264 -11.38 -29.61 -16.09
CA LYS A 264 -10.69 -30.87 -16.38
C LYS A 264 -9.46 -31.15 -15.49
N GLU A 265 -8.86 -30.10 -14.95
CA GLU A 265 -7.69 -30.17 -14.06
C GLU A 265 -8.10 -30.16 -12.57
N HIS A 266 -9.41 -29.99 -12.26
CA HIS A 266 -9.91 -29.94 -10.89
C HIS A 266 -10.16 -31.35 -10.32
N ASP A 267 -9.84 -31.52 -9.03
CA ASP A 267 -10.17 -32.70 -8.24
C ASP A 267 -11.61 -32.58 -7.72
N ALA A 268 -12.56 -33.29 -8.37
CA ALA A 268 -13.96 -33.30 -8.01
C ALA A 268 -14.31 -34.35 -6.90
N GLY A 269 -13.30 -35.05 -6.35
CA GLY A 269 -13.52 -36.01 -5.26
C GLY A 269 -13.88 -35.34 -3.93
N PRO A 270 -14.43 -36.08 -2.98
CA PRO A 270 -14.72 -35.57 -1.65
C PRO A 270 -13.44 -35.19 -0.92
N LYS A 271 -13.50 -34.11 -0.15
CA LYS A 271 -12.40 -33.54 0.65
C LYS A 271 -12.91 -33.29 2.06
N THR A 272 -12.03 -33.46 3.05
CA THR A 272 -12.34 -33.09 4.45
C THR A 272 -11.40 -31.96 4.85
N PHE A 273 -11.94 -30.77 5.03
CA PHE A 273 -11.18 -29.56 5.34
C PHE A 273 -11.76 -28.87 6.58
N LEU A 274 -10.93 -28.67 7.60
CA LEU A 274 -11.32 -28.06 8.89
C LEU A 274 -12.65 -28.64 9.44
N GLY A 275 -12.79 -29.96 9.38
CA GLY A 275 -13.98 -30.68 9.86
C GLY A 275 -15.19 -30.71 8.91
N LYS A 276 -15.17 -29.99 7.78
CA LYS A 276 -16.21 -30.00 6.76
C LYS A 276 -15.86 -30.99 5.65
N THR A 277 -16.75 -31.97 5.40
CA THR A 277 -16.58 -32.95 4.31
C THR A 277 -17.55 -32.67 3.16
N GLY A 278 -17.05 -32.77 1.93
CA GLY A 278 -17.85 -32.60 0.71
C GLY A 278 -16.99 -32.45 -0.53
N ASN A 279 -17.62 -32.25 -1.68
CA ASN A 279 -16.92 -31.86 -2.91
C ASN A 279 -16.63 -30.35 -2.85
N LEU A 280 -15.59 -29.97 -2.10
CA LEU A 280 -15.23 -28.59 -1.85
C LEU A 280 -14.44 -27.99 -3.02
N THR A 281 -14.82 -26.80 -3.43
CA THR A 281 -14.09 -25.93 -4.36
C THR A 281 -13.13 -24.98 -3.62
N GLY A 282 -12.29 -24.25 -4.36
CA GLY A 282 -11.43 -23.23 -3.76
C GLY A 282 -12.22 -22.12 -3.05
N GLU A 283 -13.36 -21.70 -3.61
CA GLU A 283 -14.27 -20.73 -3.00
C GLU A 283 -14.89 -21.25 -1.70
N ASP A 284 -15.26 -22.55 -1.67
CA ASP A 284 -15.76 -23.19 -0.45
C ASP A 284 -14.71 -23.20 0.66
N VAL A 285 -13.45 -23.47 0.32
CA VAL A 285 -12.31 -23.44 1.26
C VAL A 285 -12.13 -22.03 1.81
N LEU A 286 -12.07 -21.00 0.97
CA LEU A 286 -11.92 -19.60 1.42
C LEU A 286 -13.08 -19.20 2.34
N THR A 287 -14.31 -19.54 1.98
CA THR A 287 -15.51 -19.26 2.78
C THR A 287 -15.45 -19.99 4.12
N HIS A 288 -15.07 -21.27 4.11
CA HIS A 288 -15.03 -22.09 5.33
C HIS A 288 -13.92 -21.64 6.30
N ILE A 289 -12.77 -21.20 5.81
CA ILE A 289 -11.72 -20.56 6.62
C ILE A 289 -12.29 -19.41 7.45
N LEU A 290 -13.11 -18.55 6.86
CA LEU A 290 -13.67 -17.37 7.53
C LEU A 290 -14.78 -17.72 8.55
N THR A 291 -15.26 -18.96 8.59
CA THR A 291 -16.12 -19.41 9.68
C THR A 291 -15.34 -19.67 10.98
N GLN A 292 -14.02 -19.88 10.88
CA GLN A 292 -13.16 -20.15 12.04
C GLN A 292 -12.92 -18.86 12.85
N PRO A 293 -13.12 -18.85 14.18
CA PRO A 293 -12.86 -17.68 15.02
C PRO A 293 -11.41 -17.17 14.91
N ALA A 294 -10.47 -18.08 14.72
CA ALA A 294 -9.04 -17.79 14.55
C ALA A 294 -8.77 -16.80 13.41
N ALA A 295 -9.54 -16.84 12.32
CA ALA A 295 -9.37 -15.96 11.18
C ALA A 295 -9.57 -14.47 11.56
N ALA A 296 -10.64 -14.17 12.29
CA ALA A 296 -10.90 -12.81 12.74
C ALA A 296 -9.83 -12.32 13.72
N THR A 297 -9.44 -13.15 14.68
CA THR A 297 -8.40 -12.82 15.67
C THR A 297 -7.06 -12.57 15.00
N PHE A 298 -6.66 -13.41 14.04
CA PHE A 298 -5.42 -13.26 13.28
C PHE A 298 -5.38 -11.93 12.51
N LEU A 299 -6.44 -11.64 11.76
CA LEU A 299 -6.53 -10.41 10.95
C LEU A 299 -6.52 -9.16 11.83
N VAL A 300 -7.35 -9.14 12.88
CA VAL A 300 -7.40 -7.99 13.81
C VAL A 300 -6.08 -7.81 14.53
N THR A 301 -5.37 -8.88 14.88
CA THR A 301 -4.03 -8.79 15.48
C THR A 301 -3.03 -8.13 14.51
N LYS A 302 -3.07 -8.46 13.21
CA LYS A 302 -2.20 -7.83 12.21
C LYS A 302 -2.58 -6.35 12.00
N VAL A 303 -3.87 -6.03 11.94
CA VAL A 303 -4.37 -4.65 11.87
C VAL A 303 -3.94 -3.86 13.11
N TYR A 304 -4.10 -4.43 14.30
CA TYR A 304 -3.68 -3.81 15.55
C TYR A 304 -2.18 -3.48 15.55
N ARG A 305 -1.33 -4.43 15.15
CA ARG A 305 0.12 -4.20 15.05
C ARG A 305 0.49 -3.09 14.08
N PHE A 306 -0.23 -2.95 12.99
CA PHE A 306 0.07 -1.93 11.98
C PHE A 306 -0.47 -0.55 12.38
N PHE A 307 -1.67 -0.48 12.96
CA PHE A 307 -2.36 0.78 13.21
C PHE A 307 -2.33 1.25 14.67
N VAL A 308 -1.95 0.42 15.63
CA VAL A 308 -1.98 0.76 17.06
C VAL A 308 -0.63 0.57 17.74
N ASN A 309 -0.19 -0.68 17.91
CA ASN A 309 1.01 -0.98 18.69
C ASN A 309 1.61 -2.32 18.25
N ASP A 310 2.93 -2.41 18.16
CA ASP A 310 3.64 -3.65 17.80
C ASP A 310 3.35 -4.78 18.82
N VAL A 311 3.04 -4.42 20.08
CA VAL A 311 2.68 -5.36 21.15
C VAL A 311 1.15 -5.52 21.20
N PRO A 312 0.61 -6.70 20.78
CA PRO A 312 -0.83 -6.93 20.80
C PRO A 312 -1.41 -6.91 22.20
N ASN A 313 -2.57 -6.27 22.37
CA ASN A 313 -3.33 -6.32 23.63
C ASN A 313 -4.61 -7.16 23.41
N PRO A 314 -4.71 -8.37 24.01
CA PRO A 314 -5.88 -9.23 23.87
C PRO A 314 -7.20 -8.56 24.28
N ALA A 315 -7.18 -7.71 25.33
CA ALA A 315 -8.37 -6.99 25.78
C ALA A 315 -8.96 -6.03 24.73
N HIS A 316 -8.12 -5.52 23.82
CA HIS A 316 -8.56 -4.70 22.69
C HIS A 316 -8.92 -5.54 21.47
N ILE A 317 -8.13 -6.60 21.21
CA ILE A 317 -8.25 -7.43 20.01
C ILE A 317 -9.49 -8.33 20.04
N GLU A 318 -9.78 -8.99 21.16
CA GLU A 318 -10.89 -9.95 21.24
C GLU A 318 -12.28 -9.33 20.95
N PRO A 319 -12.65 -8.17 21.52
CA PRO A 319 -13.89 -7.50 21.17
C PRO A 319 -13.95 -7.10 19.70
N LEU A 320 -12.86 -6.51 19.17
CA LEU A 320 -12.78 -6.11 17.78
C LEU A 320 -12.91 -7.32 16.84
N ALA A 321 -12.25 -8.45 17.12
CA ALA A 321 -12.31 -9.65 16.30
C ALA A 321 -13.72 -10.26 16.29
N ARG A 322 -14.40 -10.29 17.45
CA ARG A 322 -15.78 -10.74 17.56
C ARG A 322 -16.73 -9.87 16.72
N ASP A 323 -16.58 -8.54 16.83
CA ASP A 323 -17.43 -7.61 16.09
C ASP A 323 -17.12 -7.61 14.60
N PHE A 324 -15.85 -7.71 14.20
CA PHE A 324 -15.41 -7.87 12.83
C PHE A 324 -16.00 -9.13 12.17
N ARG A 325 -15.98 -10.26 12.87
CA ARG A 325 -16.64 -11.47 12.39
C ARG A 325 -18.15 -11.28 12.27
N ARG A 326 -18.79 -10.63 13.26
CA ARG A 326 -20.24 -10.39 13.27
C ARG A 326 -20.70 -9.45 12.17
N SER A 327 -19.88 -8.45 11.78
CA SER A 327 -20.14 -7.54 10.67
C SER A 327 -20.00 -8.21 9.29
N GLY A 328 -19.64 -9.51 9.22
CA GLY A 328 -19.27 -10.20 7.99
C GLY A 328 -17.92 -9.71 7.46
N TYR A 329 -17.01 -9.45 8.38
CA TYR A 329 -15.64 -8.99 8.08
C TYR A 329 -15.59 -7.62 7.35
N ASP A 330 -16.39 -6.66 7.79
CA ASP A 330 -16.41 -5.30 7.25
C ASP A 330 -15.19 -4.51 7.71
N ILE A 331 -14.28 -4.21 6.77
CA ILE A 331 -13.01 -3.55 7.07
C ILE A 331 -13.24 -2.09 7.48
N ALA A 332 -14.18 -1.39 6.86
CA ALA A 332 -14.46 0.01 7.22
C ALA A 332 -15.04 0.10 8.64
N ASP A 333 -15.97 -0.79 9.01
CA ASP A 333 -16.51 -0.87 10.38
C ASP A 333 -15.41 -1.21 11.41
N LEU A 334 -14.50 -2.14 11.08
CA LEU A 334 -13.35 -2.44 11.94
C LEU A 334 -12.48 -1.19 12.18
N MET A 335 -12.15 -0.44 11.10
CA MET A 335 -11.30 0.75 11.22
C MET A 335 -12.01 1.89 11.96
N GLU A 336 -13.32 2.08 11.77
CA GLU A 336 -14.11 3.04 12.51
C GLU A 336 -14.11 2.73 14.01
N ARG A 337 -14.36 1.48 14.41
CA ARG A 337 -14.32 1.04 15.80
C ARG A 337 -12.94 1.22 16.43
N LEU A 338 -11.89 0.84 15.71
CA LEU A 338 -10.51 0.93 16.17
C LEU A 338 -10.12 2.38 16.45
N PHE A 339 -10.36 3.29 15.50
CA PHE A 339 -9.99 4.70 15.64
C PHE A 339 -10.95 5.51 16.52
N SER A 340 -12.13 4.98 16.85
CA SER A 340 -13.07 5.59 17.80
C SER A 340 -12.85 5.16 19.25
N ALA A 341 -12.04 4.14 19.48
CA ALA A 341 -11.81 3.60 20.81
C ALA A 341 -10.93 4.54 21.66
N ASP A 342 -11.30 4.77 22.92
CA ASP A 342 -10.55 5.64 23.82
C ASP A 342 -9.11 5.17 24.05
N TRP A 343 -8.91 3.84 24.15
CA TRP A 343 -7.59 3.25 24.32
C TRP A 343 -6.65 3.49 23.13
N PHE A 344 -7.16 3.76 21.92
CA PHE A 344 -6.33 4.12 20.77
C PHE A 344 -5.51 5.40 21.03
N TYR A 345 -6.07 6.33 21.80
CA TYR A 345 -5.47 7.61 22.14
C TYR A 345 -4.72 7.61 23.49
N GLU A 346 -4.57 6.46 24.13
CA GLU A 346 -3.78 6.34 25.34
C GLU A 346 -2.29 6.55 25.09
N PRO A 347 -1.53 7.15 26.01
CA PRO A 347 -0.10 7.40 25.86
C PRO A 347 0.72 6.15 25.49
N ALA A 348 0.27 4.97 25.95
CA ALA A 348 0.91 3.69 25.63
C ALA A 348 0.87 3.32 24.12
N ASN A 349 0.00 3.95 23.34
CA ASN A 349 -0.19 3.68 21.90
C ASN A 349 0.30 4.82 20.99
N VAL A 350 0.73 5.95 21.58
CA VAL A 350 1.16 7.14 20.84
C VAL A 350 2.68 7.16 20.69
N GLY A 351 3.18 7.43 19.48
CA GLY A 351 4.61 7.46 19.21
C GLY A 351 5.31 6.10 19.34
N THR A 352 4.57 5.00 19.25
CA THR A 352 5.10 3.63 19.40
C THR A 352 5.43 2.95 18.07
N HIS A 353 4.89 3.45 16.98
CA HIS A 353 5.11 2.90 15.65
C HIS A 353 6.32 3.56 14.98
N ILE A 354 7.29 2.75 14.59
CA ILE A 354 8.40 3.21 13.75
C ILE A 354 7.89 3.34 12.32
N LYS A 355 7.90 4.54 11.77
CA LYS A 355 7.50 4.78 10.38
C LYS A 355 8.29 3.88 9.44
N SER A 356 7.62 3.09 8.62
CA SER A 356 8.27 2.38 7.53
C SER A 356 8.95 3.37 6.56
N PRO A 357 9.90 2.95 5.73
CA PRO A 357 10.54 3.83 4.76
C PRO A 357 9.55 4.59 3.87
N VAL A 358 8.51 3.91 3.41
CA VAL A 358 7.46 4.51 2.58
C VAL A 358 6.62 5.52 3.39
N GLU A 359 6.26 5.20 4.64
CA GLU A 359 5.55 6.14 5.53
C GLU A 359 6.38 7.38 5.84
N LEU A 360 7.70 7.24 6.02
CA LEU A 360 8.60 8.35 6.25
C LEU A 360 8.65 9.29 5.04
N LEU A 361 8.88 8.74 3.85
CA LEU A 361 8.97 9.53 2.60
C LEU A 361 7.64 10.21 2.26
N ALA A 362 6.53 9.47 2.30
CA ALA A 362 5.19 10.01 2.05
C ALA A 362 4.79 11.03 3.12
N GLY A 363 5.14 10.79 4.39
CA GLY A 363 4.87 11.69 5.51
C GLY A 363 5.59 13.02 5.36
N ILE A 364 6.88 13.04 5.03
CA ILE A 364 7.62 14.29 4.76
C ILE A 364 6.95 15.08 3.63
N ARG A 365 6.63 14.42 2.51
CA ARG A 365 5.96 15.07 1.36
C ARG A 365 4.61 15.68 1.76
N ARG A 366 3.79 14.90 2.47
CA ARG A 366 2.44 15.30 2.84
C ARG A 366 2.42 16.41 3.89
N THR A 367 3.11 16.21 5.01
CA THR A 367 3.05 17.17 6.15
C THR A 367 3.60 18.54 5.81
N LEU A 368 4.53 18.59 4.86
CA LEU A 368 5.15 19.84 4.43
C LEU A 368 4.67 20.33 3.05
N ASN A 369 3.70 19.66 2.43
CA ASN A 369 3.23 19.92 1.06
C ASN A 369 4.38 19.99 0.03
N VAL A 370 5.42 19.15 0.20
CA VAL A 370 6.62 19.17 -0.63
C VAL A 370 6.30 18.72 -2.06
N LYS A 371 6.68 19.52 -3.03
CA LYS A 371 6.69 19.15 -4.44
C LYS A 371 8.06 18.59 -4.81
N ILE A 372 8.09 17.53 -5.57
CA ILE A 372 9.30 16.86 -6.05
C ILE A 372 9.34 16.97 -7.57
N ASP A 373 10.42 17.54 -8.12
CA ASP A 373 10.59 17.69 -9.58
C ASP A 373 11.03 16.38 -10.22
N ASN A 374 11.88 15.62 -9.54
CA ASN A 374 12.38 14.34 -9.98
C ASN A 374 12.17 13.29 -8.88
N GLU A 375 11.26 12.37 -9.11
CA GLU A 375 10.92 11.32 -8.14
C GLU A 375 11.86 10.11 -8.17
N GLN A 376 12.72 9.99 -9.17
CA GLN A 376 13.63 8.85 -9.31
C GLN A 376 14.54 8.62 -8.08
N PRO A 377 15.11 9.65 -7.43
CA PRO A 377 15.89 9.47 -6.20
C PRO A 377 15.09 8.83 -5.06
N LEU A 378 13.76 9.05 -4.98
CA LEU A 378 12.91 8.44 -3.95
C LEU A 378 12.92 6.90 -4.04
N LEU A 379 13.05 6.34 -5.24
CA LEU A 379 13.17 4.89 -5.43
C LEU A 379 14.49 4.36 -4.86
N GLY A 380 15.57 5.14 -5.01
CA GLY A 380 16.86 4.85 -4.38
C GLY A 380 16.76 4.88 -2.86
N TYR A 381 16.04 5.85 -2.27
CA TYR A 381 15.83 5.92 -0.82
C TYR A 381 14.97 4.76 -0.31
N GLN A 382 13.91 4.37 -1.01
CA GLN A 382 13.12 3.17 -0.67
C GLN A 382 14.01 1.93 -0.58
N ARG A 383 14.88 1.73 -1.58
CA ARG A 383 15.81 0.58 -1.63
C ARG A 383 16.86 0.65 -0.52
N ALA A 384 17.48 1.81 -0.32
CA ALA A 384 18.50 2.00 0.72
C ALA A 384 17.94 1.82 2.13
N LEU A 385 16.69 2.21 2.34
CA LEU A 385 15.98 2.07 3.61
C LEU A 385 15.34 0.67 3.79
N GLY A 386 15.29 -0.16 2.74
CA GLY A 386 14.83 -1.55 2.80
C GLY A 386 13.34 -1.78 2.54
N GLN A 387 12.60 -0.80 1.95
CA GLN A 387 11.22 -1.00 1.51
C GLN A 387 11.01 -0.49 0.08
N THR A 388 11.12 -1.38 -0.88
CA THR A 388 10.84 -1.08 -2.29
C THR A 388 9.43 -1.52 -2.62
N LEU A 389 8.55 -0.59 -2.99
CA LEU A 389 7.17 -0.91 -3.36
C LEU A 389 7.14 -1.92 -4.53
N PHE A 390 6.17 -2.82 -4.52
CA PHE A 390 6.00 -3.93 -5.48
C PHE A 390 7.12 -4.98 -5.46
N GLN A 391 8.09 -4.86 -4.55
CA GLN A 391 9.22 -5.77 -4.41
C GLN A 391 9.36 -6.28 -2.97
N PRO A 392 8.36 -6.99 -2.41
CA PRO A 392 8.50 -7.56 -1.08
C PRO A 392 9.64 -8.59 -1.07
N PRO A 393 10.37 -8.74 0.06
CA PRO A 393 11.48 -9.68 0.16
C PRO A 393 11.05 -11.14 0.01
N ASN A 394 9.86 -11.47 0.53
CA ASN A 394 9.26 -12.82 0.47
C ASN A 394 7.73 -12.72 0.62
N VAL A 395 7.05 -13.88 0.67
CA VAL A 395 5.58 -13.97 0.82
C VAL A 395 5.06 -13.46 2.17
N ALA A 396 5.89 -13.43 3.22
CA ALA A 396 5.52 -12.87 4.52
C ALA A 396 5.56 -11.33 4.55
N GLY A 397 6.05 -10.69 3.48
CA GLY A 397 6.16 -9.24 3.37
C GLY A 397 7.39 -8.66 4.07
N TRP A 398 7.32 -7.39 4.39
CA TRP A 398 8.37 -6.70 5.13
C TRP A 398 8.21 -6.92 6.64
N PRO A 399 9.31 -7.12 7.38
CA PRO A 399 9.24 -7.50 8.81
C PRO A 399 8.68 -6.41 9.73
N GLY A 400 8.73 -5.14 9.34
CA GLY A 400 8.14 -4.04 10.11
C GLY A 400 8.87 -3.69 11.43
N GLY A 401 8.31 -2.71 12.16
CA GLY A 401 8.75 -2.33 13.51
C GLY A 401 10.24 -1.99 13.60
N ARG A 402 10.92 -2.54 14.60
CA ARG A 402 12.36 -2.30 14.85
C ARG A 402 13.27 -2.75 13.70
N ASN A 403 12.81 -3.67 12.84
CA ASN A 403 13.60 -4.14 11.70
C ASN A 403 13.82 -3.06 10.62
N TRP A 404 13.10 -1.92 10.69
CA TRP A 404 13.39 -0.76 9.86
C TRP A 404 14.65 -0.01 10.26
N ILE A 405 15.20 -0.29 11.44
CA ILE A 405 16.31 0.46 12.03
C ILE A 405 17.54 -0.45 12.17
N ASP A 406 18.53 -0.20 11.35
CA ASP A 406 19.93 -0.61 11.53
C ASP A 406 20.82 0.64 11.44
N SER A 407 22.13 0.50 11.67
CA SER A 407 23.06 1.63 11.68
C SER A 407 23.03 2.45 10.40
N SER A 408 22.95 1.79 9.23
CA SER A 408 22.95 2.45 7.93
C SER A 408 21.62 3.15 7.64
N SER A 409 20.51 2.46 7.90
CA SER A 409 19.18 3.01 7.67
C SER A 409 18.85 4.14 8.63
N LEU A 410 19.30 4.07 9.90
CA LEU A 410 19.12 5.16 10.86
C LEU A 410 19.85 6.40 10.40
N LEU A 411 21.13 6.28 10.03
CA LEU A 411 21.90 7.43 9.55
C LEU A 411 21.26 8.09 8.33
N LEU A 412 20.83 7.30 7.34
CA LEU A 412 20.12 7.82 6.17
C LEU A 412 18.81 8.51 6.56
N ARG A 413 18.02 7.93 7.47
CA ARG A 413 16.74 8.50 7.95
C ARG A 413 16.95 9.89 8.56
N LEU A 414 17.98 10.06 9.39
CA LEU A 414 18.28 11.33 10.06
C LEU A 414 18.85 12.37 9.09
N GLN A 415 19.52 11.94 8.03
CA GLN A 415 20.10 12.86 7.01
C GLN A 415 19.13 13.14 5.85
N LEU A 416 18.09 12.35 5.67
CA LEU A 416 17.15 12.49 4.56
C LEU A 416 16.59 13.92 4.39
N PRO A 417 16.21 14.66 5.45
CA PRO A 417 15.75 16.04 5.32
C PRO A 417 16.82 17.00 4.76
N ALA A 418 18.07 16.81 5.16
CA ALA A 418 19.19 17.63 4.62
C ALA A 418 19.47 17.30 3.14
N ILE A 419 19.36 16.03 2.76
CA ILE A 419 19.49 15.59 1.37
C ILE A 419 18.37 16.19 0.51
N LEU A 420 17.12 16.15 0.98
CA LEU A 420 15.97 16.66 0.25
C LEU A 420 15.96 18.19 0.13
N PHE A 421 16.30 18.93 1.20
CA PHE A 421 16.06 20.37 1.27
C PHE A 421 17.32 21.23 1.18
N LYS A 422 18.51 20.65 1.34
CA LYS A 422 19.80 21.36 1.25
C LYS A 422 20.69 20.81 0.14
N ASN A 423 20.22 19.86 -0.68
CA ASN A 423 21.03 19.14 -1.67
C ASN A 423 22.34 18.60 -1.09
N ALA A 424 22.32 18.16 0.17
CA ALA A 424 23.48 17.55 0.81
C ALA A 424 23.85 16.27 0.07
N GLU A 425 25.13 16.14 -0.29
CA GLU A 425 25.64 14.91 -0.90
C GLU A 425 25.80 13.84 0.17
N PHE A 426 25.23 12.68 -0.06
CA PHE A 426 25.39 11.54 0.81
C PHE A 426 25.44 10.24 -0.02
N ALA A 427 26.58 9.58 0.02
CA ALA A 427 26.76 8.27 -0.64
C ALA A 427 26.21 7.17 0.27
N VAL A 428 25.12 6.56 -0.13
CA VAL A 428 24.53 5.39 0.55
C VAL A 428 24.72 4.17 -0.33
N ALA A 429 25.31 3.12 0.24
CA ALA A 429 25.31 1.81 -0.40
C ALA A 429 23.89 1.24 -0.38
N LEU A 430 23.35 0.94 -1.55
CA LEU A 430 22.04 0.27 -1.66
C LEU A 430 22.13 -1.14 -1.08
N LYS A 431 21.14 -1.55 -0.29
CA LYS A 431 21.02 -2.94 0.18
C LYS A 431 20.85 -3.86 -1.04
N GLN A 432 21.69 -4.88 -1.13
CA GLN A 432 21.54 -5.91 -2.16
C GLN A 432 20.34 -6.80 -1.79
N ASP A 433 19.45 -6.99 -2.72
CA ASP A 433 18.43 -8.03 -2.67
C ASP A 433 18.91 -9.18 -3.58
N GLU A 434 19.07 -10.39 -3.04
CA GLU A 434 19.52 -11.59 -3.78
C GLU A 434 18.62 -11.89 -5.00
N ASN A 435 17.39 -11.38 -4.97
CA ASN A 435 16.39 -11.54 -6.02
C ASN A 435 16.19 -10.29 -6.89
N ASP A 436 17.12 -9.35 -6.91
CA ASP A 436 16.97 -8.11 -7.68
C ASP A 436 16.81 -8.43 -9.18
N ILE A 437 15.85 -7.76 -9.83
CA ILE A 437 15.56 -7.93 -11.27
C ILE A 437 16.77 -7.49 -12.14
N ALA A 438 17.64 -6.65 -11.57
CA ALA A 438 18.86 -6.17 -12.20
C ALA A 438 20.10 -6.43 -11.31
N PRO A 439 20.60 -7.68 -11.22
CA PRO A 439 21.70 -8.05 -10.34
C PRO A 439 23.06 -7.38 -10.72
N ASN A 440 23.17 -6.81 -11.91
CA ASN A 440 24.41 -6.25 -12.46
C ASN A 440 24.40 -4.70 -12.51
N LEU A 441 23.77 -4.03 -11.53
CA LEU A 441 23.92 -2.58 -11.40
C LEU A 441 25.39 -2.25 -11.12
N THR A 442 25.95 -1.31 -11.88
CA THR A 442 27.31 -0.81 -11.66
C THR A 442 27.42 -0.14 -10.27
N LYS A 443 28.64 -0.07 -9.72
CA LYS A 443 28.88 0.58 -8.41
C LYS A 443 28.36 2.03 -8.37
N ALA A 444 28.33 2.71 -9.51
CA ALA A 444 27.79 4.07 -9.66
C ALA A 444 26.24 4.11 -9.57
N GLU A 445 25.57 3.05 -10.02
CA GLU A 445 24.08 2.94 -9.94
C GLU A 445 23.61 2.48 -8.55
N ARG A 446 24.52 1.97 -7.71
CA ARG A 446 24.25 1.60 -6.32
C ARG A 446 24.35 2.75 -5.34
N THR A 447 24.80 3.92 -5.79
CA THR A 447 24.93 5.13 -4.97
C THR A 447 23.71 6.01 -5.17
N VAL A 448 23.00 6.33 -4.10
CA VAL A 448 21.89 7.29 -4.14
C VAL A 448 22.48 8.69 -4.33
N ARG A 449 22.19 9.30 -5.48
CA ARG A 449 22.63 10.68 -5.76
C ARG A 449 21.58 11.67 -5.26
N PRO A 450 21.99 12.84 -4.71
CA PRO A 450 21.09 13.95 -4.46
C PRO A 450 20.53 14.46 -5.79
N GLY A 451 19.36 15.08 -5.79
CA GLY A 451 18.77 15.65 -7.00
C GLY A 451 17.27 15.42 -7.16
N ALA A 452 16.56 15.20 -6.07
CA ALA A 452 15.10 15.13 -6.11
C ALA A 452 14.44 16.46 -6.49
N GLY A 453 15.15 17.60 -6.37
CA GLY A 453 14.55 18.92 -6.61
C GLY A 453 13.34 19.14 -5.72
N ALA A 454 13.53 19.01 -4.40
CA ALA A 454 12.43 19.14 -3.45
C ALA A 454 12.13 20.61 -3.16
N HIS A 455 10.93 21.06 -3.51
CA HIS A 455 10.45 22.42 -3.22
C HIS A 455 9.60 22.41 -1.96
N LEU A 456 10.08 23.10 -0.92
CA LEU A 456 9.39 23.28 0.35
C LEU A 456 8.62 24.60 0.34
N PRO A 457 7.26 24.58 0.22
CA PRO A 457 6.45 25.79 0.32
C PRO A 457 6.36 26.24 1.78
N LEU A 458 6.90 27.42 2.09
CA LEU A 458 6.87 27.94 3.46
C LEU A 458 5.54 28.59 3.84
N ALA A 459 4.78 29.10 2.88
CA ALA A 459 3.54 29.83 3.14
C ALA A 459 2.50 29.06 4.00
N PRO A 460 2.20 27.77 3.77
CA PRO A 460 1.27 27.03 4.63
C PRO A 460 1.78 26.88 6.08
N LEU A 461 3.09 26.76 6.26
CA LEU A 461 3.69 26.65 7.59
C LEU A 461 3.74 27.99 8.30
N GLN A 462 3.99 29.08 7.58
CA GLN A 462 3.92 30.44 8.10
C GLN A 462 2.47 30.77 8.55
N GLN A 463 1.48 30.35 7.78
CA GLN A 463 0.07 30.47 8.16
C GLN A 463 -0.25 29.67 9.43
N LEU A 464 0.25 28.44 9.57
CA LEU A 464 0.13 27.61 10.77
C LEU A 464 0.78 28.27 12.00
N LEU A 465 1.94 28.89 11.80
CA LEU A 465 2.66 29.62 12.86
C LEU A 465 1.93 30.92 13.27
N GLY A 466 1.28 31.60 12.32
CA GLY A 466 0.58 32.87 12.58
C GLY A 466 1.52 33.92 13.18
N ALA A 467 1.09 34.57 14.27
CA ALA A 467 1.85 35.59 14.99
C ALA A 467 2.88 35.03 16.00
N THR A 468 3.20 33.71 15.93
CA THR A 468 4.15 33.10 16.87
C THR A 468 5.55 33.70 16.71
N PRO A 469 6.15 34.26 17.80
CA PRO A 469 7.50 34.83 17.75
C PRO A 469 8.54 33.79 17.28
N VAL A 470 9.54 34.22 16.52
CA VAL A 470 10.57 33.35 15.94
C VAL A 470 11.21 32.39 16.97
N PRO A 471 11.56 32.83 18.20
CA PRO A 471 12.13 31.93 19.20
C PRO A 471 11.21 30.80 19.66
N GLN A 472 9.88 30.95 19.53
CA GLN A 472 8.88 29.96 19.92
C GLN A 472 8.43 29.06 18.75
N GLN A 473 8.79 29.40 17.52
CA GLN A 473 8.41 28.61 16.34
C GLN A 473 8.93 27.16 16.38
N PRO A 474 10.18 26.88 16.85
CA PRO A 474 10.65 25.49 16.98
C PRO A 474 9.75 24.62 17.86
N GLU A 475 9.28 25.14 19.00
CA GLU A 475 8.39 24.43 19.90
C GLU A 475 7.02 24.17 19.24
N LYS A 476 6.43 25.18 18.59
CA LYS A 476 5.15 25.02 17.89
C LYS A 476 5.23 24.04 16.73
N LEU A 477 6.32 24.06 15.97
CA LEU A 477 6.56 23.12 14.89
C LEU A 477 6.85 21.70 15.39
N SER A 478 7.52 21.54 16.54
CA SER A 478 7.69 20.22 17.15
C SER A 478 6.36 19.60 17.53
N GLN A 479 5.43 20.38 18.08
CA GLN A 479 4.06 19.95 18.39
C GLN A 479 3.27 19.55 17.14
N PHE A 480 3.57 20.13 15.98
CA PHE A 480 2.94 19.78 14.70
C PHE A 480 3.57 18.53 14.05
N LEU A 481 4.87 18.33 14.17
CA LEU A 481 5.60 17.28 13.44
C LEU A 481 5.81 16.00 14.25
N LEU A 482 5.93 16.11 15.58
CA LEU A 482 6.32 14.99 16.44
C LEU A 482 5.10 14.42 17.18
N GLN A 483 5.11 13.10 17.36
CA GLN A 483 4.08 12.39 18.13
C GLN A 483 4.47 12.27 19.61
N THR A 484 5.75 12.34 19.89
CA THR A 484 6.30 12.32 21.26
C THR A 484 6.83 13.70 21.62
N PRO A 485 6.80 14.09 22.90
CA PRO A 485 7.41 15.34 23.34
C PRO A 485 8.89 15.41 22.96
N ILE A 486 9.30 16.55 22.41
CA ILE A 486 10.72 16.81 22.13
C ILE A 486 11.50 16.92 23.45
N ARG A 487 12.68 16.30 23.52
CA ARG A 487 13.56 16.44 24.66
C ARG A 487 14.12 17.85 24.74
N PRO A 488 14.32 18.42 25.95
CA PRO A 488 14.83 19.78 26.10
C PRO A 488 16.16 20.03 25.36
N GLU A 489 17.06 19.04 25.38
CA GLU A 489 18.36 19.12 24.71
C GLU A 489 18.19 19.22 23.19
N ASN A 490 17.28 18.42 22.63
CA ASN A 490 16.98 18.43 21.20
C ASN A 490 16.29 19.74 20.80
N LEU A 491 15.40 20.30 21.64
CA LEU A 491 14.78 21.58 21.38
C LEU A 491 15.82 22.71 21.33
N GLN A 492 16.78 22.71 22.25
CA GLN A 492 17.89 23.68 22.25
C GLN A 492 18.72 23.60 20.97
N LEU A 493 19.05 22.40 20.51
CA LEU A 493 19.78 22.21 19.23
C LEU A 493 18.98 22.75 18.04
N VAL A 494 17.67 22.51 18.00
CA VAL A 494 16.78 23.03 16.93
C VAL A 494 16.74 24.56 16.98
N GLN A 495 16.63 25.16 18.17
CA GLN A 495 16.66 26.62 18.35
C GLN A 495 17.99 27.23 17.91
N GLN A 496 19.12 26.63 18.28
CA GLN A 496 20.47 27.06 17.86
C GLN A 496 20.61 27.00 16.34
N ALA A 497 20.10 25.98 15.67
CA ALA A 497 20.16 25.85 14.22
C ALA A 497 19.42 26.98 13.48
N ALA A 498 18.46 27.62 14.13
CA ALA A 498 17.67 28.73 13.59
C ALA A 498 18.23 30.11 13.95
N GLN A 499 19.13 30.19 14.93
CA GLN A 499 19.68 31.48 15.40
C GLN A 499 20.44 32.23 14.30
N GLN A 500 20.37 33.57 14.36
CA GLN A 500 21.10 34.49 13.47
C GLN A 500 20.84 34.29 11.97
N LYS A 501 19.71 33.69 11.61
CA LYS A 501 19.27 33.47 10.23
C LYS A 501 18.10 34.36 9.87
N GLU A 502 18.00 34.70 8.59
CA GLU A 502 16.79 35.35 8.05
C GLU A 502 15.55 34.46 8.29
N PRO A 503 14.34 35.02 8.49
CA PRO A 503 13.16 34.27 8.92
C PRO A 503 12.85 33.05 8.07
N ALA A 504 12.99 33.13 6.74
CA ALA A 504 12.72 32.00 5.85
C ALA A 504 13.78 30.89 5.98
N GLU A 505 15.03 31.27 6.17
CA GLU A 505 16.15 30.34 6.37
C GLU A 505 16.09 29.70 7.78
N ALA A 506 15.75 30.49 8.79
CA ALA A 506 15.51 30.00 10.16
C ALA A 506 14.41 28.94 10.18
N LEU A 507 13.29 29.19 9.49
CA LEU A 507 12.20 28.23 9.36
C LEU A 507 12.66 26.93 8.65
N ARG A 508 13.39 27.04 7.53
CA ARG A 508 13.96 25.86 6.85
C ARG A 508 14.92 25.08 7.74
N ALA A 509 15.81 25.77 8.46
CA ALA A 509 16.75 25.14 9.38
C ALA A 509 16.02 24.41 10.52
N THR A 510 15.00 25.04 11.10
CA THR A 510 14.13 24.43 12.11
C THR A 510 13.49 23.14 11.60
N LEU A 511 12.89 23.18 10.41
CA LEU A 511 12.23 22.01 9.81
C LEU A 511 13.23 20.87 9.55
N VAL A 512 14.36 21.15 8.93
CA VAL A 512 15.40 20.14 8.70
C VAL A 512 15.85 19.52 10.02
N SER A 513 16.09 20.33 11.04
CA SER A 513 16.52 19.83 12.35
C SER A 513 15.46 18.96 13.02
N LEU A 514 14.19 19.39 13.04
CA LEU A 514 13.09 18.59 13.62
C LEU A 514 12.88 17.24 12.89
N LEU A 515 12.91 17.26 11.56
CA LEU A 515 12.75 16.04 10.76
C LEU A 515 13.93 15.07 10.91
N SER A 516 15.11 15.59 11.28
CA SER A 516 16.33 14.82 11.53
C SER A 516 16.39 14.23 12.94
N LEU A 517 15.38 14.46 13.78
CA LEU A 517 15.33 13.89 15.14
C LEU A 517 14.85 12.43 15.12
N PRO A 518 15.32 11.61 16.10
CA PRO A 518 14.79 10.28 16.32
C PRO A 518 13.28 10.28 16.60
N GLU A 519 12.77 11.29 17.30
CA GLU A 519 11.35 11.47 17.61
C GLU A 519 10.47 11.58 16.35
N TYR A 520 11.00 12.13 15.26
CA TYR A 520 10.27 12.20 14.00
C TYR A 520 10.11 10.84 13.31
N GLN A 521 10.94 9.86 13.65
CA GLN A 521 10.84 8.51 13.10
C GLN A 521 9.62 7.73 13.63
N LEU A 522 8.95 8.26 14.65
CA LEU A 522 7.81 7.65 15.34
C LEU A 522 6.47 8.25 14.87
N ALA A 523 5.40 7.39 14.92
CA ALA A 523 4.02 7.76 14.61
C ALA A 523 3.04 7.18 15.64
#